data_a6ec3feea102320c33f66c147542d0d8
#
_entry.id   a6ec3feea102320c33f66c147542d0d8
#
_cell.length_a   1.000
_cell.length_b   1.000
_cell.length_c   1.000
_cell.angle_alpha   90.00
_cell.angle_beta   90.00
_cell.angle_gamma   90.00
#
_symmetry.space_group_name_H-M   'P 1'
#
loop_
_entity.id
_entity.type
_entity.pdbx_description
1 polymer ?
#
loop_
_entity_poly.entity_id
_entity_poly.type
_entity_poly.pdbx_seq_one_letter_code
_entity_poly.pdbx_strand_id
1 'polypeptide(L)'
;DSMIETNTMAMQANFIIMIVGCLVATWIAGGIVPGMIYYGLKLFSPSVFLALLPVICAIIAVSTGSAWTTAGTMGAAAMGIAAGLGIPPAIAAGAVVTGASFGDKLSPLSDSTNLAAGVAGTKLFDHVRHMLYSTIPSFLIAVSIFAVIGSRYSADSVDTSQIDVILSTLEASFNITPLIFIAPLSVILMIVFKVPAIPGMLGGTVIGFCFALAQGNPLGGILSQMIYGVQLSSGNEMVDALLNRGGMQSMMFTISLVICALAFGGAVKAAGCLDTIIAAILKRCHSRGSIMTANV
;
A
#
# COMPACT_ATOMS: atom_id res chain seq x y z
N ASP A 1 -26.20 -0.99 -18.38
CA ASP A 1 -26.27 -1.90 -17.22
C ASP A 1 -24.88 -2.54 -16.92
N SER A 2 -24.17 -3.11 -17.91
CA SER A 2 -22.85 -3.74 -17.70
C SER A 2 -21.78 -2.80 -17.15
N MET A 3 -21.75 -1.52 -17.54
CA MET A 3 -20.85 -0.52 -16.98
C MET A 3 -21.12 -0.27 -15.49
N ILE A 4 -22.40 -0.21 -15.10
CA ILE A 4 -22.80 -0.02 -13.71
C ILE A 4 -22.43 -1.24 -12.88
N GLU A 5 -22.72 -2.44 -13.39
CA GLU A 5 -22.40 -3.70 -12.73
C GLU A 5 -20.89 -3.81 -12.45
N THR A 6 -20.04 -3.52 -13.45
CA THR A 6 -18.59 -3.58 -13.30
C THR A 6 -18.08 -2.56 -12.29
N ASN A 7 -18.63 -1.33 -12.25
CA ASN A 7 -18.29 -0.34 -11.26
C ASN A 7 -18.76 -0.71 -9.84
N THR A 8 -19.93 -1.36 -9.73
CA THR A 8 -20.45 -1.83 -8.44
C THR A 8 -19.49 -2.83 -7.79
N MET A 9 -18.86 -3.71 -8.57
CA MET A 9 -17.86 -4.66 -8.07
C MET A 9 -16.64 -3.97 -7.46
N ALA A 10 -16.28 -2.77 -7.91
CA ALA A 10 -15.11 -2.03 -7.41
C ALA A 10 -15.46 -1.00 -6.33
N MET A 11 -16.73 -0.86 -5.93
CA MET A 11 -17.13 0.14 -4.93
C MET A 11 -16.39 -0.01 -3.61
N GLN A 12 -16.15 -1.25 -3.17
CA GLN A 12 -15.36 -1.50 -1.96
C GLN A 12 -13.94 -0.95 -2.07
N ALA A 13 -13.26 -1.18 -3.20
CA ALA A 13 -11.91 -0.65 -3.44
C ALA A 13 -11.90 0.89 -3.45
N ASN A 14 -12.91 1.52 -4.07
CA ASN A 14 -13.02 2.98 -4.10
C ASN A 14 -13.22 3.57 -2.70
N PHE A 15 -14.03 2.95 -1.84
CA PHE A 15 -14.18 3.36 -0.44
C PHE A 15 -12.88 3.20 0.34
N ILE A 16 -12.15 2.11 0.14
CA ILE A 16 -10.84 1.89 0.77
C ILE A 16 -9.87 3.00 0.36
N ILE A 17 -9.77 3.35 -0.91
CA ILE A 17 -8.90 4.42 -1.41
C ILE A 17 -9.24 5.76 -0.76
N MET A 18 -10.54 6.10 -0.61
CA MET A 18 -10.96 7.32 0.09
C MET A 18 -10.52 7.33 1.55
N ILE A 19 -10.72 6.22 2.26
CA ILE A 19 -10.35 6.09 3.68
C ILE A 19 -8.83 6.16 3.83
N VAL A 20 -8.06 5.58 2.90
CA VAL A 20 -6.58 5.69 2.89
C VAL A 20 -6.14 7.14 2.86
N GLY A 21 -6.77 7.99 2.04
CA GLY A 21 -6.48 9.41 2.01
C GLY A 21 -6.65 10.09 3.38
N CYS A 22 -7.76 9.80 4.06
CA CYS A 22 -8.03 10.31 5.41
C CYS A 22 -7.05 9.74 6.45
N LEU A 23 -6.78 8.43 6.38
CA LEU A 23 -5.85 7.74 7.28
C LEU A 23 -4.44 8.33 7.18
N VAL A 24 -3.91 8.50 5.96
CA VAL A 24 -2.59 9.08 5.74
C VAL A 24 -2.52 10.51 6.30
N ALA A 25 -3.54 11.33 6.06
CA ALA A 25 -3.58 12.70 6.59
C ALA A 25 -3.57 12.73 8.12
N THR A 26 -4.40 11.91 8.78
CA THR A 26 -4.45 11.85 10.26
C THR A 26 -3.17 11.26 10.85
N TRP A 27 -2.52 10.32 10.18
CA TRP A 27 -1.27 9.73 10.63
C TRP A 27 -0.08 10.69 10.47
N ILE A 28 -0.10 11.54 9.44
CA ILE A 28 0.90 12.61 9.30
C ILE A 28 0.67 13.65 10.39
N ALA A 29 -0.56 14.18 10.53
CA ALA A 29 -0.92 15.16 11.53
C ALA A 29 -0.69 14.68 12.96
N GLY A 30 -0.89 13.39 13.22
CA GLY A 30 -0.64 12.74 14.51
C GLY A 30 0.80 12.40 14.80
N GLY A 31 1.75 12.72 13.90
CA GLY A 31 3.16 12.39 14.08
C GLY A 31 3.49 10.91 13.89
N ILE A 32 2.54 10.08 13.45
CA ILE A 32 2.73 8.64 13.25
C ILE A 32 3.65 8.39 12.06
N VAL A 33 3.31 8.93 10.88
CA VAL A 33 4.17 8.83 9.68
C VAL A 33 5.52 9.52 9.89
N PRO A 34 5.59 10.76 10.38
CA PRO A 34 6.86 11.39 10.73
C PRO A 34 7.75 10.55 11.65
N GLY A 35 7.16 9.97 12.69
CA GLY A 35 7.90 9.13 13.61
C GLY A 35 8.32 7.79 13.01
N MET A 36 7.52 7.17 12.13
CA MET A 36 7.92 5.99 11.37
C MET A 36 9.11 6.29 10.44
N ILE A 37 9.12 7.47 9.80
CA ILE A 37 10.26 7.95 8.99
C ILE A 37 11.49 8.13 9.91
N TYR A 38 11.34 8.80 11.02
CA TYR A 38 12.40 9.05 11.98
C TYR A 38 13.09 7.78 12.48
N TYR A 39 12.32 6.83 13.01
CA TYR A 39 12.85 5.55 13.48
C TYR A 39 13.37 4.69 12.31
N GLY A 40 12.72 4.77 11.15
CA GLY A 40 13.16 4.06 9.96
C GLY A 40 14.52 4.54 9.47
N LEU A 41 14.76 5.85 9.44
CA LEU A 41 16.07 6.41 9.05
C LEU A 41 17.17 6.07 10.06
N LYS A 42 16.84 5.94 11.35
CA LYS A 42 17.80 5.51 12.38
C LYS A 42 18.12 4.02 12.34
N LEU A 43 17.16 3.18 11.89
CA LEU A 43 17.28 1.73 11.97
C LEU A 43 17.80 1.11 10.66
N PHE A 44 17.39 1.63 9.50
CA PHE A 44 17.66 1.02 8.23
C PHE A 44 18.81 1.69 7.48
N SER A 45 19.76 0.88 7.02
CA SER A 45 20.67 1.31 5.96
C SER A 45 20.01 1.12 4.58
N PRO A 46 20.42 1.88 3.55
CA PRO A 46 19.82 1.78 2.21
C PRO A 46 19.84 0.37 1.63
N SER A 47 20.94 -0.35 1.82
CA SER A 47 21.14 -1.70 1.31
C SER A 47 20.17 -2.73 1.92
N VAL A 48 19.86 -2.58 3.21
CA VAL A 48 18.99 -3.52 3.95
C VAL A 48 17.52 -3.14 3.79
N PHE A 49 17.22 -1.86 3.69
CA PHE A 49 15.86 -1.34 3.60
C PHE A 49 15.07 -1.94 2.43
N LEU A 50 15.63 -1.89 1.20
CA LEU A 50 14.94 -2.39 0.01
C LEU A 50 14.77 -3.91 0.02
N ALA A 51 15.65 -4.66 0.67
CA ALA A 51 15.52 -6.12 0.80
C ALA A 51 14.42 -6.50 1.81
N LEU A 52 14.33 -5.77 2.93
CA LEU A 52 13.39 -6.07 4.00
C LEU A 52 11.98 -5.52 3.74
N LEU A 53 11.86 -4.42 3.02
CA LEU A 53 10.57 -3.74 2.79
C LEU A 53 9.51 -4.66 2.17
N PRO A 54 9.77 -5.40 1.07
CA PRO A 54 8.78 -6.32 0.52
C PRO A 54 8.46 -7.47 1.47
N VAL A 55 9.43 -7.94 2.27
CA VAL A 55 9.21 -9.01 3.25
C VAL A 55 8.28 -8.55 4.37
N ILE A 56 8.51 -7.37 4.92
CA ILE A 56 7.65 -6.76 5.96
C ILE A 56 6.24 -6.57 5.40
N CYS A 57 6.11 -5.99 4.22
CA CYS A 57 4.82 -5.80 3.56
C CYS A 57 4.11 -7.14 3.28
N ALA A 58 4.85 -8.18 2.91
CA ALA A 58 4.30 -9.52 2.69
C ALA A 58 3.71 -10.11 3.98
N ILE A 59 4.45 -10.04 5.09
CA ILE A 59 3.98 -10.53 6.40
C ILE A 59 2.69 -9.80 6.83
N ILE A 60 2.68 -8.48 6.69
CA ILE A 60 1.51 -7.66 7.01
C ILE A 60 0.33 -8.03 6.10
N ALA A 61 0.56 -8.15 4.78
CA ALA A 61 -0.50 -8.46 3.83
C ALA A 61 -1.06 -9.87 3.99
N VAL A 62 -0.24 -10.88 4.32
CA VAL A 62 -0.73 -12.24 4.67
C VAL A 62 -1.64 -12.17 5.89
N SER A 63 -1.25 -11.41 6.90
CA SER A 63 -2.02 -11.26 8.14
C SER A 63 -3.31 -10.49 7.95
N THR A 64 -3.29 -9.47 7.10
CA THR A 64 -4.43 -8.57 6.86
C THR A 64 -5.37 -9.06 5.76
N GLY A 65 -4.88 -9.88 4.84
CA GLY A 65 -5.63 -10.31 3.66
C GLY A 65 -5.95 -9.17 2.68
N SER A 66 -5.15 -8.09 2.70
CA SER A 66 -5.40 -6.92 1.85
C SER A 66 -4.12 -6.21 1.41
N ALA A 67 -3.84 -6.24 0.12
CA ALA A 67 -2.76 -5.46 -0.48
C ALA A 67 -2.99 -3.95 -0.32
N TRP A 68 -4.24 -3.50 -0.46
CA TRP A 68 -4.61 -2.08 -0.35
C TRP A 68 -4.36 -1.53 1.04
N THR A 69 -4.76 -2.27 2.07
CA THR A 69 -4.53 -1.89 3.47
C THR A 69 -3.03 -1.80 3.76
N THR A 70 -2.26 -2.80 3.32
CA THR A 70 -0.80 -2.82 3.51
C THR A 70 -0.13 -1.65 2.79
N ALA A 71 -0.48 -1.40 1.53
CA ALA A 71 0.07 -0.27 0.78
C ALA A 71 -0.33 1.08 1.40
N GLY A 72 -1.57 1.22 1.86
CA GLY A 72 -2.04 2.45 2.50
C GLY A 72 -1.39 2.75 3.85
N THR A 73 -1.15 1.71 4.67
CA THR A 73 -0.55 1.89 6.01
C THR A 73 0.96 2.03 5.97
N MET A 74 1.65 1.21 5.15
CA MET A 74 3.11 1.18 5.10
C MET A 74 3.70 2.10 4.02
N GLY A 75 2.91 2.37 2.96
CA GLY A 75 3.42 3.09 1.79
C GLY A 75 3.93 4.49 2.10
N ALA A 76 3.18 5.29 2.88
CA ALA A 76 3.58 6.66 3.20
C ALA A 76 4.91 6.71 3.97
N ALA A 77 5.06 5.85 4.99
CA ALA A 77 6.30 5.74 5.76
C ALA A 77 7.45 5.20 4.91
N ALA A 78 7.20 4.17 4.11
CA ALA A 78 8.21 3.59 3.23
C ALA A 78 8.74 4.60 2.21
N MET A 79 7.85 5.44 1.62
CA MET A 79 8.27 6.51 0.71
C MET A 79 9.12 7.55 1.42
N GLY A 80 8.75 7.90 2.65
CA GLY A 80 9.51 8.86 3.45
C GLY A 80 10.91 8.34 3.83
N ILE A 81 10.99 7.09 4.29
CA ILE A 81 12.28 6.44 4.60
C ILE A 81 13.14 6.35 3.32
N ALA A 82 12.57 5.92 2.20
CA ALA A 82 13.29 5.80 0.92
C ALA A 82 13.89 7.14 0.49
N ALA A 83 13.10 8.22 0.54
CA ALA A 83 13.57 9.55 0.15
C ALA A 83 14.69 10.03 1.08
N GLY A 84 14.57 9.82 2.40
CA GLY A 84 15.63 10.15 3.36
C GLY A 84 16.91 9.35 3.18
N LEU A 85 16.79 8.10 2.66
CA LEU A 85 17.94 7.24 2.32
C LEU A 85 18.49 7.50 0.90
N GLY A 86 18.00 8.52 0.18
CA GLY A 86 18.42 8.81 -1.20
C GLY A 86 17.95 7.78 -2.24
N ILE A 87 16.96 6.95 -1.89
CA ILE A 87 16.39 5.94 -2.77
C ILE A 87 15.20 6.55 -3.52
N PRO A 88 15.14 6.42 -4.87
CA PRO A 88 13.98 6.89 -5.62
C PRO A 88 12.67 6.30 -5.09
N PRO A 89 11.66 7.12 -4.74
CA PRO A 89 10.40 6.63 -4.18
C PRO A 89 9.69 5.58 -5.03
N ALA A 90 9.85 5.62 -6.35
CA ALA A 90 9.27 4.63 -7.26
C ALA A 90 9.80 3.20 -7.01
N ILE A 91 11.06 3.05 -6.61
CA ILE A 91 11.65 1.74 -6.30
C ILE A 91 11.06 1.20 -5.00
N ALA A 92 10.94 2.06 -3.98
CA ALA A 92 10.32 1.69 -2.72
C ALA A 92 8.81 1.38 -2.90
N ALA A 93 8.10 2.14 -3.74
CA ALA A 93 6.71 1.83 -4.11
C ALA A 93 6.60 0.44 -4.74
N GLY A 94 7.49 0.11 -5.67
CA GLY A 94 7.56 -1.22 -6.27
C GLY A 94 7.77 -2.32 -5.22
N ALA A 95 8.66 -2.11 -4.25
CA ALA A 95 8.91 -3.05 -3.16
C ALA A 95 7.68 -3.24 -2.25
N VAL A 96 6.99 -2.15 -1.88
CA VAL A 96 5.74 -2.21 -1.09
C VAL A 96 4.66 -2.98 -1.83
N VAL A 97 4.42 -2.65 -3.11
CA VAL A 97 3.39 -3.30 -3.93
C VAL A 97 3.72 -4.77 -4.14
N THR A 98 4.99 -5.12 -4.35
CA THR A 98 5.45 -6.51 -4.49
C THR A 98 5.12 -7.31 -3.23
N GLY A 99 5.49 -6.82 -2.06
CA GLY A 99 5.21 -7.48 -0.80
C GLY A 99 3.73 -7.57 -0.49
N ALA A 100 3.01 -6.46 -0.66
CA ALA A 100 1.58 -6.39 -0.42
C ALA A 100 0.79 -7.36 -1.33
N SER A 101 1.11 -7.39 -2.62
CA SER A 101 0.46 -8.30 -3.58
C SER A 101 0.79 -9.77 -3.32
N PHE A 102 2.05 -10.07 -2.94
CA PHE A 102 2.46 -11.41 -2.55
C PHE A 102 1.66 -11.90 -1.36
N GLY A 103 1.60 -11.11 -0.29
CA GLY A 103 0.92 -11.49 0.94
C GLY A 103 -0.59 -11.63 0.75
N ASP A 104 -1.21 -10.72 0.02
CA ASP A 104 -2.64 -10.76 -0.29
C ASP A 104 -3.02 -12.07 -1.01
N LYS A 105 -2.27 -12.44 -2.04
CA LYS A 105 -2.53 -13.68 -2.80
C LYS A 105 -2.42 -14.95 -1.95
N LEU A 106 -1.59 -14.98 -0.94
CA LEU A 106 -1.38 -16.15 -0.08
C LEU A 106 -2.25 -16.14 1.18
N SER A 107 -2.93 -15.04 1.46
CA SER A 107 -3.78 -14.92 2.63
C SER A 107 -5.12 -15.63 2.43
N PRO A 108 -5.51 -16.54 3.34
CA PRO A 108 -6.85 -17.11 3.34
C PRO A 108 -7.94 -16.07 3.70
N LEU A 109 -7.55 -14.90 4.18
CA LEU A 109 -8.45 -13.78 4.53
C LEU A 109 -8.70 -12.85 3.33
N SER A 110 -7.96 -13.02 2.23
CA SER A 110 -8.09 -12.18 1.04
C SER A 110 -9.36 -12.48 0.26
N ASP A 111 -10.11 -11.42 -0.05
CA ASP A 111 -11.31 -11.52 -0.89
C ASP A 111 -10.99 -12.05 -2.29
N SER A 112 -9.88 -11.59 -2.88
CA SER A 112 -9.45 -11.99 -4.22
C SER A 112 -9.08 -13.47 -4.28
N THR A 113 -8.39 -14.00 -3.27
CA THR A 113 -8.00 -15.41 -3.16
C THR A 113 -9.22 -16.32 -2.94
N ASN A 114 -10.15 -15.88 -2.08
CA ASN A 114 -11.41 -16.60 -1.85
C ASN A 114 -12.28 -16.63 -3.10
N LEU A 115 -12.40 -15.49 -3.79
CA LEU A 115 -13.15 -15.40 -5.05
C LEU A 115 -12.55 -16.32 -6.13
N ALA A 116 -11.23 -16.30 -6.31
CA ALA A 116 -10.54 -17.14 -7.28
C ALA A 116 -10.75 -18.63 -7.01
N ALA A 117 -10.64 -19.07 -5.75
CA ALA A 117 -10.91 -20.45 -5.35
C ALA A 117 -12.38 -20.82 -5.60
N GLY A 118 -13.32 -19.94 -5.29
CA GLY A 118 -14.76 -20.13 -5.50
C GLY A 118 -15.10 -20.27 -6.99
N VAL A 119 -14.59 -19.38 -7.84
CA VAL A 119 -14.80 -19.45 -9.30
C VAL A 119 -14.16 -20.70 -9.91
N ALA A 120 -12.98 -21.10 -9.43
CA ALA A 120 -12.32 -22.33 -9.89
C ALA A 120 -12.95 -23.61 -9.34
N GLY A 121 -13.93 -23.54 -8.44
CA GLY A 121 -14.57 -24.70 -7.81
C GLY A 121 -13.63 -25.54 -6.97
N THR A 122 -12.57 -24.93 -6.40
CA THR A 122 -11.54 -25.60 -5.59
C THR A 122 -11.65 -25.19 -4.11
N LYS A 123 -11.07 -26.02 -3.23
CA LYS A 123 -10.96 -25.64 -1.82
C LYS A 123 -9.90 -24.54 -1.67
N LEU A 124 -10.18 -23.53 -0.84
CA LEU A 124 -9.31 -22.38 -0.62
C LEU A 124 -7.86 -22.76 -0.30
N PHE A 125 -7.65 -23.69 0.64
CA PHE A 125 -6.31 -24.09 1.04
C PHE A 125 -5.55 -24.87 -0.04
N ASP A 126 -6.27 -25.65 -0.87
CA ASP A 126 -5.65 -26.35 -2.01
C ASP A 126 -5.23 -25.34 -3.09
N HIS A 127 -6.05 -24.30 -3.31
CA HIS A 127 -5.73 -23.19 -4.19
C HIS A 127 -4.48 -22.44 -3.71
N VAL A 128 -4.46 -22.00 -2.43
CA VAL A 128 -3.31 -21.31 -1.83
C VAL A 128 -2.05 -22.16 -1.91
N ARG A 129 -2.15 -23.45 -1.55
CA ARG A 129 -1.01 -24.38 -1.62
C ARG A 129 -0.47 -24.51 -3.04
N HIS A 130 -1.34 -24.54 -4.05
CA HIS A 130 -0.90 -24.61 -5.44
C HIS A 130 -0.21 -23.33 -5.88
N MET A 131 -0.73 -22.17 -5.46
CA MET A 131 -0.11 -20.87 -5.75
C MET A 131 1.30 -20.71 -5.16
N LEU A 132 1.61 -21.36 -4.02
CA LEU A 132 2.95 -21.29 -3.41
C LEU A 132 4.06 -21.71 -4.37
N TYR A 133 3.81 -22.68 -5.25
CA TYR A 133 4.83 -23.18 -6.19
C TYR A 133 5.29 -22.12 -7.21
N SER A 134 4.44 -21.19 -7.59
CA SER A 134 4.79 -20.11 -8.52
C SER A 134 5.14 -18.82 -7.77
N THR A 135 4.42 -18.52 -6.69
CA THR A 135 4.48 -17.22 -6.02
C THR A 135 5.74 -17.11 -5.15
N ILE A 136 6.16 -18.17 -4.44
CA ILE A 136 7.38 -18.13 -3.64
C ILE A 136 8.62 -17.91 -4.48
N PRO A 137 8.89 -18.68 -5.56
CA PRO A 137 10.06 -18.42 -6.41
C PRO A 137 10.06 -17.01 -6.99
N SER A 138 8.91 -16.52 -7.48
CA SER A 138 8.78 -15.16 -8.02
C SER A 138 9.09 -14.09 -6.96
N PHE A 139 8.61 -14.29 -5.73
CA PHE A 139 8.88 -13.36 -4.64
C PHE A 139 10.35 -13.36 -4.22
N LEU A 140 10.97 -14.54 -4.13
CA LEU A 140 12.41 -14.64 -3.81
C LEU A 140 13.27 -13.95 -4.87
N ILE A 141 12.93 -14.12 -6.16
CA ILE A 141 13.59 -13.40 -7.25
C ILE A 141 13.40 -11.89 -7.07
N ALA A 142 12.19 -11.43 -6.82
CA ALA A 142 11.91 -10.01 -6.62
C ALA A 142 12.68 -9.43 -5.42
N VAL A 143 12.67 -10.11 -4.27
CA VAL A 143 13.45 -9.71 -3.08
C VAL A 143 14.95 -9.66 -3.40
N SER A 144 15.45 -10.64 -4.14
CA SER A 144 16.86 -10.66 -4.57
C SER A 144 17.20 -9.46 -5.46
N ILE A 145 16.31 -9.12 -6.39
CA ILE A 145 16.46 -7.93 -7.25
C ILE A 145 16.48 -6.66 -6.39
N PHE A 146 15.55 -6.52 -5.44
CA PHE A 146 15.53 -5.37 -4.54
C PHE A 146 16.76 -5.31 -3.64
N ALA A 147 17.30 -6.45 -3.19
CA ALA A 147 18.55 -6.50 -2.43
C ALA A 147 19.74 -6.04 -3.28
N VAL A 148 19.82 -6.47 -4.55
CA VAL A 148 20.87 -6.03 -5.48
C VAL A 148 20.71 -4.53 -5.81
N ILE A 149 19.51 -4.05 -6.02
CA ILE A 149 19.25 -2.62 -6.23
C ILE A 149 19.66 -1.85 -4.96
N GLY A 150 19.25 -2.32 -3.78
CA GLY A 150 19.56 -1.70 -2.50
C GLY A 150 21.07 -1.60 -2.23
N SER A 151 21.84 -2.62 -2.62
CA SER A 151 23.30 -2.61 -2.47
C SER A 151 24.01 -1.55 -3.32
N ARG A 152 23.34 -1.03 -4.37
CA ARG A 152 23.86 0.09 -5.19
C ARG A 152 23.71 1.46 -4.51
N TYR A 153 22.79 1.56 -3.55
CA TYR A 153 22.62 2.73 -2.69
C TYR A 153 23.39 2.48 -1.39
N SER A 154 24.75 2.38 -1.49
CA SER A 154 25.60 2.12 -0.34
C SER A 154 25.63 3.31 0.62
N ALA A 155 25.96 3.05 1.89
CA ALA A 155 26.02 4.05 2.93
C ALA A 155 27.01 5.22 2.63
N ASP A 156 28.02 4.97 1.79
CA ASP A 156 28.99 5.98 1.35
C ASP A 156 28.40 7.01 0.37
N SER A 157 27.25 6.71 -0.25
CA SER A 157 26.55 7.62 -1.17
C SER A 157 25.43 8.43 -0.49
N VAL A 158 25.10 8.12 0.75
CA VAL A 158 24.06 8.81 1.51
C VAL A 158 24.70 9.97 2.26
N ASP A 159 24.27 11.16 1.94
CA ASP A 159 24.68 12.37 2.67
C ASP A 159 24.08 12.33 4.09
N THR A 160 24.88 11.86 5.06
CA THR A 160 24.47 11.78 6.46
C THR A 160 24.02 13.12 7.01
N SER A 161 24.55 14.22 6.46
CA SER A 161 24.13 15.57 6.86
C SER A 161 22.68 15.85 6.51
N GLN A 162 22.18 15.33 5.39
CA GLN A 162 20.77 15.46 5.00
C GLN A 162 19.86 14.62 5.90
N ILE A 163 20.29 13.43 6.30
CA ILE A 163 19.53 12.61 7.25
C ILE A 163 19.42 13.33 8.60
N ASP A 164 20.53 13.88 9.10
CA ASP A 164 20.52 14.61 10.37
C ASP A 164 19.62 15.85 10.33
N VAL A 165 19.60 16.57 9.21
CA VAL A 165 18.69 17.70 8.98
C VAL A 165 17.24 17.23 8.97
N ILE A 166 16.91 16.12 8.30
CA ILE A 166 15.55 15.56 8.30
C ILE A 166 15.15 15.16 9.73
N LEU A 167 16.01 14.43 10.43
CA LEU A 167 15.75 13.97 11.81
C LEU A 167 15.50 15.14 12.76
N SER A 168 16.34 16.16 12.73
CA SER A 168 16.20 17.35 13.59
C SER A 168 14.94 18.16 13.24
N THR A 169 14.60 18.27 11.95
CA THR A 169 13.36 18.94 11.51
C THR A 169 12.12 18.18 11.99
N LEU A 170 12.15 16.85 11.93
CA LEU A 170 11.03 16.02 12.41
C LEU A 170 10.87 16.12 13.93
N GLU A 171 11.99 16.10 14.70
CA GLU A 171 11.96 16.28 16.15
C GLU A 171 11.46 17.68 16.56
N ALA A 172 11.78 18.71 15.79
CA ALA A 172 11.31 20.07 16.05
C ALA A 172 9.82 20.26 15.72
N SER A 173 9.31 19.54 14.72
CA SER A 173 7.94 19.72 14.22
C SER A 173 6.90 18.80 14.89
N PHE A 174 7.34 17.67 15.44
CA PHE A 174 6.45 16.64 16.00
C PHE A 174 6.99 16.10 17.32
N ASN A 175 6.07 15.81 18.24
CA ASN A 175 6.41 15.10 19.47
C ASN A 175 6.52 13.59 19.18
N ILE A 176 7.73 13.14 18.80
CA ILE A 176 7.99 11.76 18.37
C ILE A 176 8.25 10.88 19.60
N THR A 177 7.35 9.98 19.88
CA THR A 177 7.47 9.00 20.96
C THR A 177 7.31 7.57 20.39
N PRO A 178 7.87 6.52 21.03
CA PRO A 178 7.65 5.15 20.56
C PRO A 178 6.18 4.71 20.55
N LEU A 179 5.31 5.44 21.24
CA LEU A 179 3.85 5.17 21.26
C LEU A 179 3.19 5.28 19.90
N ILE A 180 3.81 5.97 18.94
CA ILE A 180 3.28 6.07 17.56
C ILE A 180 3.09 4.71 16.90
N PHE A 181 3.90 3.69 17.25
CA PHE A 181 3.76 2.34 16.70
C PHE A 181 2.47 1.63 17.14
N ILE A 182 1.77 2.15 18.15
CA ILE A 182 0.45 1.63 18.55
C ILE A 182 -0.55 1.78 17.39
N ALA A 183 -0.47 2.85 16.60
CA ALA A 183 -1.41 3.08 15.50
C ALA A 183 -1.30 2.00 14.40
N PRO A 184 -0.14 1.76 13.74
CA PRO A 184 -0.05 0.69 12.75
C PRO A 184 -0.28 -0.70 13.36
N LEU A 185 0.21 -0.95 14.59
CA LEU A 185 0.00 -2.22 15.26
C LEU A 185 -1.48 -2.48 15.55
N SER A 186 -2.25 -1.47 15.97
CA SER A 186 -3.68 -1.61 16.23
C SER A 186 -4.48 -1.92 14.95
N VAL A 187 -4.12 -1.32 13.82
CA VAL A 187 -4.73 -1.64 12.52
C VAL A 187 -4.45 -3.11 12.15
N ILE A 188 -3.19 -3.55 12.29
CA ILE A 188 -2.81 -4.94 12.05
C ILE A 188 -3.57 -5.87 12.97
N LEU A 189 -3.65 -5.57 14.28
CA LEU A 189 -4.39 -6.38 15.25
C LEU A 189 -5.88 -6.44 14.93
N MET A 190 -6.53 -5.32 14.58
CA MET A 190 -7.94 -5.32 14.20
C MET A 190 -8.20 -6.28 13.03
N ILE A 191 -7.31 -6.32 12.05
CA ILE A 191 -7.47 -7.19 10.89
C ILE A 191 -7.16 -8.66 11.26
N VAL A 192 -6.14 -8.93 12.07
CA VAL A 192 -5.85 -10.28 12.60
C VAL A 192 -7.05 -10.84 13.38
N PHE A 193 -7.77 -9.97 14.10
CA PHE A 193 -9.05 -10.32 14.75
C PHE A 193 -10.23 -10.39 13.79
N LYS A 194 -9.98 -10.43 12.46
CA LYS A 194 -11.00 -10.55 11.41
C LYS A 194 -11.98 -9.37 11.32
N VAL A 195 -11.58 -8.19 11.79
CA VAL A 195 -12.33 -6.97 11.51
C VAL A 195 -12.18 -6.68 10.01
N PRO A 196 -13.29 -6.45 9.27
CA PRO A 196 -13.22 -6.14 7.85
C PRO A 196 -12.33 -4.94 7.54
N ALA A 197 -11.73 -4.88 6.33
CA ALA A 197 -10.74 -3.86 5.97
C ALA A 197 -11.25 -2.42 6.17
N ILE A 198 -12.47 -2.11 5.75
CA ILE A 198 -13.05 -0.77 5.89
C ILE A 198 -13.17 -0.33 7.36
N PRO A 199 -13.83 -1.08 8.27
CA PRO A 199 -13.84 -0.74 9.70
C PRO A 199 -12.45 -0.68 10.33
N GLY A 200 -11.54 -1.58 9.95
CA GLY A 200 -10.16 -1.58 10.46
C GLY A 200 -9.40 -0.31 10.10
N MET A 201 -9.52 0.16 8.85
CA MET A 201 -8.89 1.40 8.39
C MET A 201 -9.54 2.65 8.98
N LEU A 202 -10.88 2.64 9.15
CA LEU A 202 -11.58 3.70 9.87
C LEU A 202 -11.11 3.77 11.33
N GLY A 203 -10.95 2.62 12.00
CA GLY A 203 -10.34 2.55 13.33
C GLY A 203 -8.93 3.14 13.37
N GLY A 204 -8.10 2.81 12.39
CA GLY A 204 -6.78 3.43 12.21
C GLY A 204 -6.83 4.94 12.01
N THR A 205 -7.82 5.44 11.25
CA THR A 205 -8.06 6.87 11.06
C THR A 205 -8.47 7.55 12.37
N VAL A 206 -9.34 6.93 13.17
CA VAL A 206 -9.75 7.44 14.47
C VAL A 206 -8.56 7.49 15.44
N ILE A 207 -7.72 6.47 15.46
CA ILE A 207 -6.50 6.46 16.27
C ILE A 207 -5.56 7.58 15.83
N GLY A 208 -5.33 7.74 14.52
CA GLY A 208 -4.56 8.86 13.97
C GLY A 208 -5.13 10.22 14.37
N PHE A 209 -6.45 10.36 14.36
CA PHE A 209 -7.15 11.56 14.79
C PHE A 209 -6.91 11.86 16.28
N CYS A 210 -6.94 10.85 17.16
CA CYS A 210 -6.60 11.01 18.58
C CYS A 210 -5.16 11.44 18.77
N PHE A 211 -4.21 10.86 18.03
CA PHE A 211 -2.82 11.29 18.05
C PHE A 211 -2.65 12.73 17.55
N ALA A 212 -3.39 13.13 16.50
CA ALA A 212 -3.35 14.51 15.99
C ALA A 212 -3.86 15.53 17.02
N LEU A 213 -4.89 15.18 17.81
CA LEU A 213 -5.33 15.98 18.94
C LEU A 213 -4.25 16.06 20.03
N ALA A 214 -3.57 14.94 20.32
CA ALA A 214 -2.50 14.91 21.31
C ALA A 214 -1.27 15.74 20.87
N GLN A 215 -1.06 15.93 19.56
CA GLN A 215 -0.06 16.87 19.02
C GLN A 215 -0.49 18.35 19.13
N GLY A 216 -1.71 18.63 19.61
CA GLY A 216 -2.22 19.99 19.75
C GLY A 216 -2.92 20.56 18.52
N ASN A 217 -3.20 19.75 17.50
CA ASN A 217 -3.94 20.21 16.34
C ASN A 217 -5.40 20.49 16.68
N PRO A 218 -5.99 21.64 16.25
CA PRO A 218 -7.39 21.93 16.48
C PRO A 218 -8.31 21.02 15.66
N LEU A 219 -9.48 20.67 16.20
CA LEU A 219 -10.45 19.80 15.53
C LEU A 219 -10.75 20.20 14.09
N GLY A 220 -11.01 21.49 13.85
CA GLY A 220 -11.28 21.99 12.49
C GLY A 220 -10.10 21.83 11.55
N GLY A 221 -8.86 21.97 12.06
CA GLY A 221 -7.64 21.74 11.30
C GLY A 221 -7.51 20.29 10.88
N ILE A 222 -7.72 19.32 11.79
CA ILE A 222 -7.64 17.90 11.49
C ILE A 222 -8.68 17.49 10.43
N LEU A 223 -9.92 17.96 10.58
CA LEU A 223 -11.00 17.70 9.60
C LEU A 223 -10.65 18.28 8.22
N SER A 224 -10.10 19.48 8.17
CA SER A 224 -9.62 20.09 6.92
C SER A 224 -8.50 19.26 6.29
N GLN A 225 -7.54 18.79 7.08
CA GLN A 225 -6.44 17.94 6.60
C GLN A 225 -6.93 16.58 6.11
N MET A 226 -7.95 16.00 6.72
CA MET A 226 -8.58 14.76 6.24
C MET A 226 -9.19 14.94 4.84
N ILE A 227 -9.67 16.13 4.51
CA ILE A 227 -10.25 16.42 3.19
C ILE A 227 -9.17 16.82 2.19
N TYR A 228 -8.38 17.83 2.51
CA TYR A 228 -7.47 18.49 1.57
C TYR A 228 -6.01 18.02 1.68
N GLY A 229 -5.66 17.22 2.67
CA GLY A 229 -4.30 16.80 2.98
C GLY A 229 -3.61 17.73 3.98
N VAL A 230 -2.45 17.26 4.46
CA VAL A 230 -1.59 18.02 5.37
C VAL A 230 -0.85 19.09 4.57
N GLN A 231 -0.76 20.29 5.13
CA GLN A 231 0.07 21.38 4.64
C GLN A 231 0.96 21.85 5.78
N LEU A 232 2.19 21.35 5.77
CA LEU A 232 3.22 21.68 6.73
C LEU A 232 4.20 22.68 6.10
N SER A 233 4.71 23.61 6.88
CA SER A 233 5.78 24.53 6.53
C SER A 233 6.86 24.42 7.61
N SER A 234 7.68 23.36 7.52
CA SER A 234 8.73 23.06 8.50
C SER A 234 10.00 23.88 8.29
N GLY A 235 10.09 24.62 7.19
CA GLY A 235 11.30 25.31 6.76
C GLY A 235 12.32 24.43 6.04
N ASN A 236 12.02 23.15 5.83
CA ASN A 236 12.82 22.22 5.04
C ASN A 236 11.97 21.68 3.89
N GLU A 237 12.30 22.06 2.65
CA GLU A 237 11.54 21.68 1.45
C GLU A 237 11.42 20.16 1.28
N MET A 238 12.44 19.38 1.69
CA MET A 238 12.40 17.92 1.58
C MET A 238 11.39 17.32 2.56
N VAL A 239 11.40 17.76 3.81
CA VAL A 239 10.44 17.31 4.83
C VAL A 239 9.02 17.73 4.46
N ASP A 240 8.85 18.96 3.98
CA ASP A 240 7.56 19.46 3.52
C ASP A 240 7.04 18.65 2.31
N ALA A 241 7.88 18.32 1.34
CA ALA A 241 7.52 17.47 0.20
C ALA A 241 7.15 16.04 0.62
N LEU A 242 7.74 15.51 1.70
CA LEU A 242 7.43 14.20 2.23
C LEU A 242 6.10 14.16 2.97
N LEU A 243 5.77 15.22 3.71
CA LEU A 243 4.65 15.26 4.64
C LEU A 243 3.41 16.00 4.09
N ASN A 244 3.55 16.85 3.06
CA ASN A 244 2.42 17.54 2.42
C ASN A 244 1.67 16.59 1.50
N ARG A 245 1.01 15.61 2.09
CA ARG A 245 0.30 14.50 1.42
C ARG A 245 -0.97 14.11 2.16
N GLY A 246 -1.65 13.11 1.61
CA GLY A 246 -2.88 12.57 2.17
C GLY A 246 -4.09 13.41 1.83
N GLY A 247 -5.18 13.19 2.57
CA GLY A 247 -6.46 13.80 2.31
C GLY A 247 -7.29 13.08 1.25
N MET A 248 -8.60 13.08 1.44
CA MET A 248 -9.54 12.42 0.54
C MET A 248 -9.47 12.99 -0.88
N GLN A 249 -9.24 14.32 -1.00
CA GLN A 249 -9.17 15.00 -2.29
C GLN A 249 -8.03 14.48 -3.18
N SER A 250 -6.88 14.12 -2.59
CA SER A 250 -5.75 13.59 -3.35
C SER A 250 -6.05 12.23 -3.99
N MET A 251 -7.02 11.50 -3.46
CA MET A 251 -7.42 10.18 -3.96
C MET A 251 -8.48 10.26 -5.07
N MET A 252 -9.14 11.43 -5.26
CA MET A 252 -10.23 11.56 -6.22
C MET A 252 -9.81 11.30 -7.66
N PHE A 253 -8.61 11.69 -8.06
CA PHE A 253 -8.09 11.40 -9.40
C PHE A 253 -8.01 9.89 -9.65
N THR A 254 -7.45 9.14 -8.69
CA THR A 254 -7.32 7.68 -8.78
C THR A 254 -8.70 7.01 -8.84
N ILE A 255 -9.64 7.45 -8.01
CA ILE A 255 -11.02 6.93 -8.01
C ILE A 255 -11.71 7.19 -9.35
N SER A 256 -11.58 8.41 -9.87
CA SER A 256 -12.13 8.77 -11.17
C SER A 256 -11.55 7.90 -12.30
N LEU A 257 -10.23 7.66 -12.28
CA LEU A 257 -9.56 6.78 -13.23
C LEU A 257 -10.08 5.35 -13.15
N VAL A 258 -10.26 4.80 -11.93
CA VAL A 258 -10.79 3.45 -11.70
C VAL A 258 -12.22 3.36 -12.25
N ILE A 259 -13.08 4.33 -11.95
CA ILE A 259 -14.46 4.37 -12.44
C ILE A 259 -14.50 4.39 -13.98
N CYS A 260 -13.71 5.25 -14.62
CA CYS A 260 -13.65 5.33 -16.08
C CYS A 260 -13.11 4.05 -16.72
N ALA A 261 -12.05 3.47 -16.15
CA ALA A 261 -11.45 2.23 -16.66
C ALA A 261 -12.43 1.05 -16.57
N LEU A 262 -13.14 0.94 -15.45
CA LEU A 262 -14.14 -0.13 -15.26
C LEU A 262 -15.40 0.08 -16.10
N ALA A 263 -15.84 1.32 -16.30
CA ALA A 263 -16.92 1.63 -17.22
C ALA A 263 -16.55 1.21 -18.66
N PHE A 264 -15.32 1.52 -19.10
CA PHE A 264 -14.80 1.10 -20.38
C PHE A 264 -14.73 -0.44 -20.48
N GLY A 265 -14.18 -1.10 -19.46
CA GLY A 265 -14.13 -2.58 -19.39
C GLY A 265 -15.52 -3.21 -19.46
N GLY A 266 -16.51 -2.63 -18.76
CA GLY A 266 -17.91 -3.05 -18.84
C GLY A 266 -18.53 -2.89 -20.24
N ALA A 267 -18.19 -1.80 -20.94
CA ALA A 267 -18.63 -1.59 -22.32
C ALA A 267 -18.01 -2.63 -23.29
N VAL A 268 -16.71 -2.89 -23.17
CA VAL A 268 -15.99 -3.89 -23.97
C VAL A 268 -16.55 -5.30 -23.73
N LYS A 269 -16.88 -5.62 -22.47
CA LYS A 269 -17.55 -6.87 -22.10
C LYS A 269 -18.93 -6.97 -22.77
N ALA A 270 -19.75 -5.92 -22.65
CA ALA A 270 -21.10 -5.89 -23.23
C ALA A 270 -21.09 -5.96 -24.77
N ALA A 271 -20.06 -5.43 -25.42
CA ALA A 271 -19.87 -5.52 -26.87
C ALA A 271 -19.42 -6.92 -27.35
N GLY A 272 -19.17 -7.90 -26.47
CA GLY A 272 -18.69 -9.23 -26.82
C GLY A 272 -17.24 -9.28 -27.33
N CYS A 273 -16.51 -8.17 -27.22
CA CYS A 273 -15.11 -8.11 -27.68
C CYS A 273 -14.21 -9.07 -26.88
N LEU A 274 -14.43 -9.17 -25.56
CA LEU A 274 -13.67 -10.08 -24.71
C LEU A 274 -13.89 -11.54 -25.10
N ASP A 275 -15.14 -11.93 -25.34
CA ASP A 275 -15.50 -13.29 -25.75
C ASP A 275 -14.86 -13.67 -27.08
N THR A 276 -14.81 -12.71 -28.02
CA THR A 276 -14.17 -12.89 -29.33
C THR A 276 -12.65 -13.09 -29.18
N ILE A 277 -11.99 -12.29 -28.34
CA ILE A 277 -10.56 -12.41 -28.08
C ILE A 277 -10.25 -13.75 -27.40
N ILE A 278 -11.01 -14.10 -26.36
CA ILE A 278 -10.84 -15.37 -25.64
C ILE A 278 -11.04 -16.55 -26.59
N ALA A 279 -12.08 -16.53 -27.43
CA ALA A 279 -12.35 -17.57 -28.43
C ALA A 279 -11.20 -17.71 -29.47
N ALA A 280 -10.61 -16.58 -29.88
CA ALA A 280 -9.46 -16.57 -30.79
C ALA A 280 -8.19 -17.16 -30.14
N ILE A 281 -7.94 -16.84 -28.86
CA ILE A 281 -6.84 -17.41 -28.10
C ILE A 281 -7.02 -18.92 -27.92
N LEU A 282 -8.20 -19.36 -27.48
CA LEU A 282 -8.52 -20.77 -27.25
C LEU A 282 -8.41 -21.61 -28.51
N LYS A 283 -8.72 -21.05 -29.69
CA LYS A 283 -8.51 -21.73 -30.97
C LYS A 283 -7.05 -22.03 -31.29
N ARG A 284 -6.11 -21.24 -30.76
CA ARG A 284 -4.67 -21.43 -30.99
C ARG A 284 -3.96 -22.17 -29.84
N CYS A 285 -4.55 -22.16 -28.66
CA CYS A 285 -4.00 -22.78 -27.47
C CYS A 285 -4.64 -24.15 -27.21
N HIS A 286 -3.94 -25.24 -27.56
CA HIS A 286 -4.46 -26.62 -27.43
C HIS A 286 -3.90 -27.35 -26.20
N SER A 287 -2.93 -26.76 -25.47
CA SER A 287 -2.35 -27.36 -24.25
C SER A 287 -2.55 -26.46 -23.03
N ARG A 288 -2.56 -27.07 -21.83
CA ARG A 288 -2.66 -26.32 -20.57
C ARG A 288 -1.52 -25.29 -20.43
N GLY A 289 -0.31 -25.65 -20.86
CA GLY A 289 0.83 -24.73 -20.82
C GLY A 289 0.66 -23.55 -21.78
N SER A 290 0.14 -23.76 -23.01
CA SER A 290 -0.07 -22.66 -23.96
C SER A 290 -1.20 -21.71 -23.53
N ILE A 291 -2.21 -22.22 -22.82
CA ILE A 291 -3.25 -21.36 -22.22
C ILE A 291 -2.67 -20.52 -21.08
N MET A 292 -1.83 -21.11 -20.22
CA MET A 292 -1.15 -20.38 -19.14
C MET A 292 -0.23 -19.28 -19.68
N THR A 293 0.56 -19.56 -20.73
CA THR A 293 1.44 -18.56 -21.34
C THR A 293 0.70 -17.46 -22.10
N ALA A 294 -0.48 -17.74 -22.63
CA ALA A 294 -1.31 -16.74 -23.30
C ALA A 294 -2.05 -15.82 -22.33
N ASN A 295 -2.13 -16.19 -21.05
CA ASN A 295 -2.81 -15.41 -20.00
C ASN A 295 -1.85 -14.48 -19.23
N VAL A 296 -0.54 -14.52 -19.53
CA VAL A 296 0.51 -13.65 -19.00
C VAL A 296 0.83 -12.55 -19.99
#